data_802ad76779cb5d4f6f10f36c7416d4be
#
_entry.id   802ad76779cb5d4f6f10f36c7416d4be
#
_cell.length_a   1.000
_cell.length_b   1.000
_cell.length_c   1.000
_cell.angle_alpha   90.00
_cell.angle_beta   90.00
_cell.angle_gamma   90.00
#
_symmetry.space_group_name_H-M   'P 1'
#
loop_
_entity.id
_entity.type
_entity.pdbx_description
1 polymer ?
#
loop_
_entity_poly.entity_id
_entity_poly.type
_entity_poly.pdbx_seq_one_letter_code
_entity_poly.pdbx_strand_id
1 'polypeptide(L)'
;MSKRIKVLKTYKIFIDGKFPRTESGRYYQVKKDSIPIANVSLSSRKDLRNAVLSARNAFESWSSKSAYNRSQILYRIAEMMEGNKNQFLEELILQGEDPNKAILEIDQSIDRIIYFAGWPDKINPIFGSVNPVASSHFNFTILEPMGVVGILAPEENSLLGLVSYIIPVILSGNTCVTIVSEKLPLCAISLAEVISNSDVPNGVVNIITGSKDELAPHLAQHMDVNALGINIDNKELKNQMFFQASNNLKRVVDVSKHKIEDSSFESPYIVKKFMEAKTTWHPIEKDFTSTNNY
;
A
#
# COMPACT_ATOMS: atom_id res chain seq x y z
N MET A 1 11.50 44.88 -17.08
CA MET A 1 11.95 43.49 -17.00
C MET A 1 10.76 42.58 -17.35
N SER A 2 10.87 41.75 -18.37
CA SER A 2 9.84 40.77 -18.74
C SER A 2 9.67 39.78 -17.59
N LYS A 3 8.45 39.69 -17.05
CA LYS A 3 8.15 38.76 -15.95
C LYS A 3 8.27 37.33 -16.50
N ARG A 4 9.22 36.54 -15.98
CA ARG A 4 9.42 35.14 -16.40
C ARG A 4 8.12 34.37 -16.26
N ILE A 5 7.73 33.62 -17.27
CA ILE A 5 6.54 32.75 -17.23
C ILE A 5 6.77 31.64 -16.20
N LYS A 6 5.84 31.49 -15.27
CA LYS A 6 5.87 30.39 -14.28
C LYS A 6 5.36 29.11 -14.96
N VAL A 7 6.23 28.11 -15.05
CA VAL A 7 5.86 26.78 -15.53
C VAL A 7 5.53 25.90 -14.32
N LEU A 8 4.30 25.37 -14.28
CA LEU A 8 3.88 24.45 -13.20
C LEU A 8 4.39 23.04 -13.48
N LYS A 9 4.92 22.37 -12.44
CA LYS A 9 5.25 20.92 -12.51
C LYS A 9 3.96 20.13 -12.74
N THR A 10 4.03 19.12 -13.59
CA THR A 10 2.94 18.16 -13.81
C THR A 10 3.30 16.83 -13.19
N TYR A 11 2.53 16.44 -12.17
CA TYR A 11 2.65 15.17 -11.47
C TYR A 11 1.90 14.10 -12.24
N LYS A 12 2.63 13.06 -12.65
CA LYS A 12 2.11 11.93 -13.42
C LYS A 12 1.67 10.83 -12.45
N ILE A 13 0.95 9.82 -12.98
CA ILE A 13 0.67 8.58 -12.25
C ILE A 13 1.90 7.67 -12.26
N PHE A 14 1.92 6.68 -11.34
CA PHE A 14 2.97 5.67 -11.26
C PHE A 14 2.37 4.27 -11.44
N ILE A 15 2.70 3.63 -12.56
CA ILE A 15 2.20 2.29 -12.91
C ILE A 15 3.36 1.51 -13.54
N ASP A 16 3.54 0.26 -13.10
CA ASP A 16 4.55 -0.66 -13.64
C ASP A 16 5.98 -0.09 -13.60
N GLY A 17 6.34 0.58 -12.51
CA GLY A 17 7.65 1.22 -12.37
C GLY A 17 7.89 2.43 -13.25
N LYS A 18 6.86 2.96 -13.91
CA LYS A 18 6.93 4.06 -14.86
C LYS A 18 6.03 5.22 -14.47
N PHE A 19 6.32 6.40 -15.00
CA PHE A 19 5.54 7.61 -14.80
C PHE A 19 4.81 8.01 -16.10
N PRO A 20 3.78 7.28 -16.53
CA PRO A 20 3.02 7.64 -17.72
C PRO A 20 2.10 8.85 -17.46
N ARG A 21 1.66 9.48 -18.53
CA ARG A 21 0.47 10.33 -18.49
C ARG A 21 -0.77 9.44 -18.39
N THR A 22 -1.89 10.02 -17.90
CA THR A 22 -3.16 9.32 -17.97
C THR A 22 -3.54 9.04 -19.42
N GLU A 23 -4.26 7.96 -19.65
CA GLU A 23 -4.72 7.58 -20.99
C GLU A 23 -5.63 8.65 -21.62
N SER A 24 -6.45 9.31 -20.79
CA SER A 24 -7.35 10.38 -21.25
C SER A 24 -6.66 11.73 -21.46
N GLY A 25 -5.41 11.90 -21.00
CA GLY A 25 -4.71 13.18 -21.00
C GLY A 25 -5.30 14.22 -20.03
N ARG A 26 -6.32 13.86 -19.24
CA ARG A 26 -6.96 14.78 -18.28
C ARG A 26 -6.02 15.10 -17.11
N TYR A 27 -6.15 16.31 -16.58
CA TYR A 27 -5.46 16.74 -15.35
C TYR A 27 -6.34 17.72 -14.58
N TYR A 28 -6.02 17.89 -13.32
CA TYR A 28 -6.59 18.93 -12.47
C TYR A 28 -5.46 19.76 -11.84
N GLN A 29 -5.81 20.93 -11.31
CA GLN A 29 -4.86 21.82 -10.68
C GLN A 29 -5.02 21.78 -9.17
N VAL A 30 -3.95 21.46 -8.46
CA VAL A 30 -3.86 21.70 -7.02
C VAL A 30 -3.65 23.19 -6.81
N LYS A 31 -4.41 23.78 -5.88
CA LYS A 31 -4.40 25.21 -5.60
C LYS A 31 -4.15 25.44 -4.11
N LYS A 32 -3.38 26.48 -3.82
CA LYS A 32 -3.25 27.09 -2.49
C LYS A 32 -3.77 28.53 -2.60
N ASP A 33 -4.71 28.91 -1.72
CA ASP A 33 -5.33 30.25 -1.74
C ASP A 33 -5.84 30.65 -3.14
N SER A 34 -6.50 29.71 -3.84
CA SER A 34 -6.99 29.86 -5.22
C SER A 34 -5.89 30.01 -6.30
N ILE A 35 -4.62 29.99 -5.93
CA ILE A 35 -3.49 30.07 -6.87
C ILE A 35 -3.05 28.66 -7.27
N PRO A 36 -3.00 28.33 -8.58
CA PRO A 36 -2.49 27.04 -9.04
C PRO A 36 -1.01 26.85 -8.63
N ILE A 37 -0.70 25.72 -8.00
CA ILE A 37 0.64 25.36 -7.56
C ILE A 37 1.25 24.21 -8.36
N ALA A 38 0.40 23.29 -8.83
CA ALA A 38 0.82 22.15 -9.64
C ALA A 38 -0.32 21.64 -10.52
N ASN A 39 0.03 20.97 -11.62
CA ASN A 39 -0.89 20.14 -12.39
C ASN A 39 -0.74 18.69 -11.95
N VAL A 40 -1.85 17.97 -11.78
CA VAL A 40 -1.87 16.58 -11.36
C VAL A 40 -2.73 15.76 -12.32
N SER A 41 -2.26 14.61 -12.72
CA SER A 41 -2.98 13.71 -13.62
C SER A 41 -4.33 13.30 -13.02
N LEU A 42 -5.40 13.33 -13.81
CA LEU A 42 -6.73 12.88 -13.45
C LEU A 42 -6.95 11.51 -14.09
N SER A 43 -6.72 10.45 -13.34
CA SER A 43 -6.79 9.06 -13.81
C SER A 43 -8.19 8.67 -14.28
N SER A 44 -8.23 7.79 -15.26
CA SER A 44 -9.43 7.16 -15.78
C SER A 44 -9.61 5.74 -15.25
N ARG A 45 -10.77 5.13 -15.49
CA ARG A 45 -11.02 3.70 -15.22
C ARG A 45 -10.03 2.79 -15.96
N LYS A 46 -9.53 3.20 -17.13
CA LYS A 46 -8.54 2.43 -17.89
C LYS A 46 -7.18 2.48 -17.22
N ASP A 47 -6.77 3.62 -16.66
CA ASP A 47 -5.55 3.73 -15.87
C ASP A 47 -5.63 2.83 -14.63
N LEU A 48 -6.77 2.84 -13.91
CA LEU A 48 -7.01 1.95 -12.78
C LEU A 48 -6.88 0.47 -13.17
N ARG A 49 -7.54 0.06 -14.27
CA ARG A 49 -7.45 -1.32 -14.78
C ARG A 49 -6.02 -1.71 -15.11
N ASN A 50 -5.26 -0.81 -15.76
CA ASN A 50 -3.85 -1.06 -16.08
C ASN A 50 -2.98 -1.20 -14.82
N ALA A 51 -3.26 -0.39 -13.78
CA ALA A 51 -2.58 -0.50 -12.50
C ALA A 51 -2.87 -1.84 -11.80
N VAL A 52 -4.13 -2.31 -11.81
CA VAL A 52 -4.50 -3.62 -11.25
C VAL A 52 -3.86 -4.77 -12.04
N LEU A 53 -3.85 -4.68 -13.36
CA LEU A 53 -3.17 -5.69 -14.21
C LEU A 53 -1.67 -5.75 -13.90
N SER A 54 -1.00 -4.60 -13.77
CA SER A 54 0.41 -4.52 -13.39
C SER A 54 0.65 -5.15 -12.01
N ALA A 55 -0.19 -4.80 -11.01
CA ALA A 55 -0.11 -5.37 -9.68
C ALA A 55 -0.31 -6.89 -9.68
N ARG A 56 -1.26 -7.41 -10.46
CA ARG A 56 -1.50 -8.84 -10.59
C ARG A 56 -0.32 -9.58 -11.21
N ASN A 57 0.27 -9.02 -12.27
CA ASN A 57 1.43 -9.61 -12.93
C ASN A 57 2.69 -9.65 -12.03
N ALA A 58 2.85 -8.67 -11.15
CA ALA A 58 3.99 -8.60 -10.23
C ALA A 58 3.83 -9.51 -8.99
N PHE A 59 2.60 -9.95 -8.68
CA PHE A 59 2.29 -10.61 -7.42
C PHE A 59 3.09 -11.89 -7.18
N GLU A 60 3.14 -12.81 -8.13
CA GLU A 60 3.81 -14.10 -7.95
C GLU A 60 5.31 -13.92 -7.66
N SER A 61 5.96 -13.08 -8.44
CA SER A 61 7.38 -12.76 -8.26
C SER A 61 7.66 -12.06 -6.92
N TRP A 62 6.78 -11.17 -6.47
CA TRP A 62 6.95 -10.46 -5.21
C TRP A 62 6.66 -11.34 -4.00
N SER A 63 5.58 -12.10 -4.02
CA SER A 63 5.17 -12.97 -2.92
C SER A 63 6.17 -14.09 -2.65
N SER A 64 6.87 -14.56 -3.68
CA SER A 64 7.91 -15.59 -3.59
C SER A 64 9.26 -15.08 -3.04
N LYS A 65 9.47 -13.76 -2.95
CA LYS A 65 10.71 -13.22 -2.35
C LYS A 65 10.81 -13.59 -0.87
N SER A 66 12.04 -13.88 -0.42
CA SER A 66 12.29 -14.16 0.99
C SER A 66 11.89 -12.97 1.89
N ALA A 67 11.50 -13.24 3.11
CA ALA A 67 11.21 -12.22 4.11
C ALA A 67 12.39 -11.26 4.30
N TYR A 68 13.62 -11.81 4.34
CA TYR A 68 14.85 -11.03 4.45
C TYR A 68 15.01 -10.04 3.28
N ASN A 69 14.79 -10.49 2.04
CA ASN A 69 14.90 -9.62 0.88
C ASN A 69 13.86 -8.48 0.91
N ARG A 70 12.62 -8.78 1.29
CA ARG A 70 11.60 -7.74 1.47
C ARG A 70 12.01 -6.73 2.55
N SER A 71 12.58 -7.21 3.66
CA SER A 71 13.10 -6.35 4.73
C SER A 71 14.18 -5.38 4.21
N GLN A 72 15.16 -5.88 3.45
CA GLN A 72 16.21 -5.05 2.87
C GLN A 72 15.66 -3.96 1.95
N ILE A 73 14.68 -4.31 1.10
CA ILE A 73 14.02 -3.35 0.19
C ILE A 73 13.29 -2.26 0.99
N LEU A 74 12.61 -2.62 2.08
CA LEU A 74 11.94 -1.64 2.93
C LEU A 74 12.92 -0.68 3.62
N TYR A 75 14.05 -1.20 4.14
CA TYR A 75 15.11 -0.34 4.67
C TYR A 75 15.67 0.58 3.59
N ARG A 76 15.79 0.11 2.34
CA ARG A 76 16.23 0.95 1.22
C ARG A 76 15.23 2.06 0.92
N ILE A 77 13.91 1.80 1.02
CA ILE A 77 12.89 2.86 0.88
C ILE A 77 13.10 3.94 1.96
N ALA A 78 13.31 3.55 3.22
CA ALA A 78 13.55 4.49 4.32
C ALA A 78 14.81 5.33 4.07
N GLU A 79 15.91 4.71 3.65
CA GLU A 79 17.17 5.38 3.30
C GLU A 79 16.98 6.41 2.17
N MET A 80 16.31 6.01 1.10
CA MET A 80 16.05 6.89 -0.05
C MET A 80 15.10 8.03 0.33
N MET A 81 14.14 7.79 1.21
CA MET A 81 13.24 8.81 1.70
C MET A 81 13.96 9.82 2.60
N GLU A 82 14.86 9.35 3.48
CA GLU A 82 15.75 10.20 4.29
C GLU A 82 16.57 11.14 3.42
N GLY A 83 17.15 10.63 2.32
CA GLY A 83 17.91 11.41 1.36
C GLY A 83 17.08 12.46 0.60
N ASN A 84 15.77 12.28 0.51
CA ASN A 84 14.85 13.15 -0.21
C ASN A 84 13.96 14.03 0.71
N LYS A 85 14.26 14.13 2.01
CA LYS A 85 13.46 14.91 2.99
C LYS A 85 13.10 16.31 2.52
N ASN A 86 14.06 17.03 1.94
CA ASN A 86 13.83 18.40 1.49
C ASN A 86 12.75 18.51 0.41
N GLN A 87 12.70 17.56 -0.53
CA GLN A 87 11.67 17.54 -1.57
C GLN A 87 10.28 17.33 -0.96
N PHE A 88 10.12 16.38 -0.03
CA PHE A 88 8.86 16.16 0.68
C PHE A 88 8.45 17.39 1.49
N LEU A 89 9.38 18.01 2.20
CA LEU A 89 9.14 19.23 2.98
C LEU A 89 8.64 20.37 2.10
N GLU A 90 9.31 20.62 0.98
CA GLU A 90 8.89 21.65 0.02
C GLU A 90 7.49 21.39 -0.53
N GLU A 91 7.16 20.13 -0.87
CA GLU A 91 5.85 19.75 -1.39
C GLU A 91 4.73 19.86 -0.35
N LEU A 92 4.96 19.46 0.91
CA LEU A 92 3.99 19.63 1.99
C LEU A 92 3.70 21.10 2.28
N ILE A 93 4.75 21.93 2.41
CA ILE A 93 4.61 23.38 2.61
C ILE A 93 3.93 24.05 1.40
N LEU A 94 4.26 23.62 0.18
CA LEU A 94 3.63 24.12 -1.03
C LEU A 94 2.12 23.86 -1.04
N GLN A 95 1.69 22.72 -0.53
CA GLN A 95 0.27 22.34 -0.41
C GLN A 95 -0.43 23.02 0.77
N GLY A 96 0.30 23.70 1.66
CA GLY A 96 -0.27 24.50 2.74
C GLY A 96 -0.04 23.96 4.14
N GLU A 97 0.76 22.90 4.29
CA GLU A 97 1.06 22.35 5.61
C GLU A 97 2.00 23.29 6.40
N ASP A 98 1.87 23.30 7.72
CA ASP A 98 2.78 24.00 8.61
C ASP A 98 4.19 23.33 8.55
N PRO A 99 5.29 24.10 8.48
CA PRO A 99 6.63 23.54 8.36
C PRO A 99 7.01 22.55 9.47
N ASN A 100 6.60 22.80 10.72
CA ASN A 100 6.93 21.90 11.84
C ASN A 100 6.12 20.60 11.76
N LYS A 101 4.85 20.69 11.35
CA LYS A 101 4.01 19.50 11.12
C LYS A 101 4.51 18.70 9.92
N ALA A 102 4.93 19.38 8.85
CA ALA A 102 5.51 18.73 7.68
C ALA A 102 6.78 17.93 8.02
N ILE A 103 7.69 18.51 8.83
CA ILE A 103 8.88 17.81 9.31
C ILE A 103 8.47 16.57 10.13
N LEU A 104 7.54 16.74 11.06
CA LEU A 104 7.06 15.64 11.92
C LEU A 104 6.42 14.52 11.09
N GLU A 105 5.60 14.85 10.08
CA GLU A 105 4.97 13.88 9.19
C GLU A 105 6.01 13.07 8.41
N ILE A 106 7.08 13.74 7.93
CA ILE A 106 8.17 13.07 7.20
C ILE A 106 8.93 12.14 8.14
N ASP A 107 9.34 12.63 9.33
CA ASP A 107 10.09 11.84 10.30
C ASP A 107 9.29 10.60 10.75
N GLN A 108 8.01 10.77 11.11
CA GLN A 108 7.12 9.66 11.44
C GLN A 108 6.95 8.67 10.28
N SER A 109 6.93 9.15 9.05
CA SER A 109 6.82 8.29 7.87
C SER A 109 8.06 7.40 7.72
N ILE A 110 9.25 7.95 7.90
CA ILE A 110 10.51 7.22 7.82
C ILE A 110 10.61 6.21 8.97
N ASP A 111 10.34 6.64 10.20
CA ASP A 111 10.36 5.76 11.39
C ASP A 111 9.39 4.58 11.23
N ARG A 112 8.21 4.84 10.66
CA ARG A 112 7.21 3.80 10.39
C ARG A 112 7.67 2.80 9.34
N ILE A 113 8.37 3.24 8.28
CA ILE A 113 8.98 2.33 7.32
C ILE A 113 10.02 1.45 8.00
N ILE A 114 10.89 2.04 8.83
CA ILE A 114 11.93 1.31 9.59
C ILE A 114 11.28 0.31 10.54
N TYR A 115 10.24 0.70 11.27
CA TYR A 115 9.48 -0.20 12.13
C TYR A 115 8.98 -1.43 11.37
N PHE A 116 8.31 -1.21 10.25
CA PHE A 116 7.77 -2.30 9.45
C PHE A 116 8.85 -3.12 8.73
N ALA A 117 9.99 -2.54 8.36
CA ALA A 117 11.09 -3.26 7.76
C ALA A 117 11.67 -4.36 8.67
N GLY A 118 11.51 -4.22 9.97
CA GLY A 118 11.90 -5.24 10.95
C GLY A 118 10.94 -6.42 11.11
N TRP A 119 9.80 -6.47 10.38
CA TRP A 119 8.73 -7.44 10.62
C TRP A 119 8.65 -8.63 9.66
N PRO A 120 9.11 -8.59 8.39
CA PRO A 120 8.84 -9.65 7.41
C PRO A 120 9.18 -11.07 7.90
N ASP A 121 10.31 -11.25 8.56
CA ASP A 121 10.79 -12.54 9.08
C ASP A 121 10.10 -12.97 10.39
N LYS A 122 9.39 -12.06 11.06
CA LYS A 122 8.74 -12.31 12.36
C LYS A 122 7.26 -12.68 12.24
N ILE A 123 6.62 -12.38 11.10
CA ILE A 123 5.17 -12.57 10.93
C ILE A 123 4.77 -14.03 11.16
N ASN A 124 5.39 -14.97 10.45
CA ASN A 124 5.04 -16.38 10.60
C ASN A 124 5.47 -16.99 11.94
N PRO A 125 6.67 -16.70 12.50
CA PRO A 125 7.01 -17.13 13.86
C PRO A 125 6.05 -16.66 14.95
N ILE A 126 5.43 -15.48 14.80
CA ILE A 126 4.55 -14.89 15.83
C ILE A 126 3.08 -15.29 15.62
N PHE A 127 2.61 -15.32 14.39
CA PHE A 127 1.20 -15.55 14.07
C PHE A 127 0.89 -16.93 13.48
N GLY A 128 1.94 -17.69 13.13
CA GLY A 128 1.79 -19.10 12.77
C GLY A 128 1.57 -19.98 13.99
N SER A 129 1.10 -21.19 13.79
CA SER A 129 0.88 -22.15 14.86
C SER A 129 1.08 -23.60 14.41
N VAL A 130 1.51 -24.43 15.34
CA VAL A 130 1.40 -25.90 15.23
C VAL A 130 0.14 -26.30 15.98
N ASN A 131 -0.77 -27.01 15.29
CA ASN A 131 -2.09 -27.30 15.82
C ASN A 131 -2.14 -28.76 16.30
N PRO A 132 -2.59 -29.04 17.53
CA PRO A 132 -2.78 -30.40 18.01
C PRO A 132 -3.95 -31.06 17.26
N VAL A 133 -3.73 -32.28 16.76
CA VAL A 133 -4.73 -33.08 16.05
C VAL A 133 -4.73 -34.53 16.54
N ALA A 134 -5.89 -35.18 16.56
CA ALA A 134 -6.05 -36.54 17.04
C ALA A 134 -5.68 -37.63 16.01
N SER A 135 -5.28 -37.22 14.79
CA SER A 135 -4.90 -38.10 13.69
C SER A 135 -3.40 -38.10 13.42
N SER A 136 -2.91 -39.05 12.61
CA SER A 136 -1.51 -39.15 12.22
C SER A 136 -1.14 -38.07 11.19
N HIS A 137 -1.22 -36.81 11.61
CA HIS A 137 -0.86 -35.67 10.79
C HIS A 137 -0.07 -34.66 11.59
N PHE A 138 0.90 -34.03 10.93
CA PHE A 138 1.47 -32.78 11.39
C PHE A 138 0.62 -31.64 10.82
N ASN A 139 -0.06 -30.91 11.67
CA ASN A 139 -0.91 -29.80 11.28
C ASN A 139 -0.29 -28.47 11.71
N PHE A 140 -0.19 -27.56 10.77
CA PHE A 140 0.34 -26.23 11.05
C PHE A 140 -0.38 -25.14 10.22
N THR A 141 -0.41 -23.95 10.76
CA THR A 141 -0.99 -22.76 10.11
C THR A 141 0.10 -21.72 9.89
N ILE A 142 0.19 -21.19 8.69
CA ILE A 142 1.04 -20.06 8.31
C ILE A 142 0.20 -18.94 7.71
N LEU A 143 0.74 -17.72 7.70
CA LEU A 143 0.12 -16.61 7.01
C LEU A 143 0.75 -16.46 5.62
N GLU A 144 -0.12 -16.31 4.61
CA GLU A 144 0.27 -16.07 3.21
C GLU A 144 -0.31 -14.75 2.71
N PRO A 145 0.32 -14.09 1.71
CA PRO A 145 -0.22 -12.89 1.09
C PRO A 145 -1.52 -13.20 0.34
N MET A 146 -2.45 -12.23 0.30
CA MET A 146 -3.76 -12.38 -0.32
C MET A 146 -3.75 -12.16 -1.83
N GLY A 147 -2.86 -11.31 -2.33
CA GLY A 147 -2.83 -10.91 -3.74
C GLY A 147 -2.69 -9.41 -3.96
N VAL A 148 -3.61 -8.83 -4.72
CA VAL A 148 -3.65 -7.39 -5.01
C VAL A 148 -4.52 -6.69 -3.96
N VAL A 149 -3.98 -5.65 -3.34
CA VAL A 149 -4.69 -4.81 -2.37
C VAL A 149 -4.98 -3.44 -2.98
N GLY A 150 -6.26 -3.08 -3.04
CA GLY A 150 -6.69 -1.72 -3.37
C GLY A 150 -6.62 -0.83 -2.13
N ILE A 151 -6.00 0.34 -2.24
CA ILE A 151 -5.84 1.27 -1.13
C ILE A 151 -6.50 2.60 -1.48
N LEU A 152 -7.34 3.10 -0.56
CA LEU A 152 -7.79 4.48 -0.56
C LEU A 152 -7.10 5.22 0.57
N ALA A 153 -6.13 6.06 0.21
CA ALA A 153 -5.37 6.85 1.16
C ALA A 153 -6.24 7.97 1.78
N PRO A 154 -5.94 8.42 3.00
CA PRO A 154 -6.64 9.55 3.62
C PRO A 154 -6.43 10.85 2.84
N GLU A 155 -7.28 11.86 3.13
CA GLU A 155 -7.13 13.20 2.55
C GLU A 155 -6.15 14.07 3.33
N GLU A 156 -5.99 13.81 4.63
CA GLU A 156 -5.07 14.50 5.53
C GLU A 156 -3.87 13.60 5.86
N ASN A 157 -2.75 14.18 6.29
CA ASN A 157 -1.50 13.44 6.54
C ASN A 157 -1.15 12.54 5.35
N SER A 158 -1.11 13.14 4.17
CA SER A 158 -1.13 12.41 2.89
C SER A 158 0.10 11.52 2.68
N LEU A 159 1.27 11.90 3.20
CA LEU A 159 2.49 11.11 3.12
C LEU A 159 2.49 9.98 4.16
N LEU A 160 2.24 10.30 5.43
CA LEU A 160 2.18 9.32 6.52
C LEU A 160 1.05 8.31 6.29
N GLY A 161 -0.08 8.77 5.75
CA GLY A 161 -1.19 7.90 5.37
C GLY A 161 -0.82 6.90 4.30
N LEU A 162 -0.11 7.33 3.25
CA LEU A 162 0.37 6.43 2.20
C LEU A 162 1.32 5.36 2.74
N VAL A 163 2.33 5.79 3.51
CA VAL A 163 3.30 4.89 4.14
C VAL A 163 2.59 3.87 5.03
N SER A 164 1.62 4.32 5.84
CA SER A 164 0.89 3.48 6.79
C SER A 164 0.08 2.35 6.16
N TYR A 165 -0.26 2.48 4.89
CA TYR A 165 -0.98 1.43 4.15
C TYR A 165 -0.08 0.66 3.18
N ILE A 166 0.73 1.36 2.39
CA ILE A 166 1.56 0.73 1.35
C ILE A 166 2.57 -0.23 2.00
N ILE A 167 3.26 0.21 3.05
CA ILE A 167 4.36 -0.57 3.64
C ILE A 167 3.88 -1.88 4.27
N PRO A 168 2.84 -1.92 5.14
CA PRO A 168 2.32 -3.19 5.66
C PRO A 168 1.82 -4.15 4.58
N VAL A 169 1.25 -3.61 3.49
CA VAL A 169 0.75 -4.41 2.38
C VAL A 169 1.89 -5.06 1.60
N ILE A 170 2.92 -4.31 1.21
CA ILE A 170 4.04 -4.89 0.45
C ILE A 170 4.96 -5.75 1.32
N LEU A 171 5.12 -5.42 2.60
CA LEU A 171 5.83 -6.23 3.59
C LEU A 171 5.30 -7.66 3.65
N SER A 172 3.98 -7.81 3.64
CA SER A 172 3.32 -9.12 3.70
C SER A 172 3.46 -9.96 2.42
N GLY A 173 4.03 -9.39 1.34
CA GLY A 173 4.17 -10.04 0.05
C GLY A 173 3.02 -9.76 -0.92
N ASN A 174 2.09 -8.88 -0.56
CA ASN A 174 1.04 -8.39 -1.45
C ASN A 174 1.57 -7.32 -2.41
N THR A 175 0.84 -7.07 -3.47
CA THR A 175 1.00 -5.92 -4.35
C THR A 175 -0.14 -4.94 -4.13
N CYS A 176 0.01 -3.67 -4.53
CA CYS A 176 -1.05 -2.70 -4.30
C CYS A 176 -1.31 -1.74 -5.46
N VAL A 177 -2.55 -1.24 -5.48
CA VAL A 177 -2.99 -0.10 -6.28
C VAL A 177 -3.57 0.93 -5.33
N THR A 178 -2.95 2.10 -5.26
CA THR A 178 -3.30 3.15 -4.31
C THR A 178 -3.91 4.35 -5.01
N ILE A 179 -5.13 4.71 -4.62
CA ILE A 179 -5.76 6.00 -4.97
C ILE A 179 -5.38 6.97 -3.86
N VAL A 180 -4.63 8.01 -4.21
CA VAL A 180 -4.07 8.96 -3.25
C VAL A 180 -5.04 10.08 -2.90
N SER A 181 -4.65 10.97 -1.97
CA SER A 181 -5.40 12.19 -1.65
C SER A 181 -5.65 13.03 -2.90
N GLU A 182 -6.88 13.50 -3.09
CA GLU A 182 -7.19 14.46 -4.15
C GLU A 182 -6.69 15.86 -3.81
N LYS A 183 -6.69 16.19 -2.50
CA LYS A 183 -6.32 17.52 -2.00
C LYS A 183 -4.81 17.70 -1.91
N LEU A 184 -4.08 16.67 -1.44
CA LEU A 184 -2.66 16.71 -1.11
C LEU A 184 -1.87 15.62 -1.88
N PRO A 185 -1.88 15.59 -3.22
CA PRO A 185 -1.34 14.47 -4.00
C PRO A 185 0.16 14.54 -4.27
N LEU A 186 0.86 15.65 -3.99
CA LEU A 186 2.20 15.87 -4.52
C LEU A 186 3.22 14.88 -3.95
N CYS A 187 3.25 14.70 -2.63
CA CYS A 187 4.16 13.78 -1.97
C CYS A 187 3.97 12.30 -2.39
N ALA A 188 2.78 11.95 -2.90
CA ALA A 188 2.54 10.60 -3.37
C ALA A 188 3.40 10.23 -4.57
N ILE A 189 3.64 11.19 -5.47
CA ILE A 189 4.46 10.95 -6.66
C ILE A 189 5.94 11.01 -6.31
N SER A 190 6.35 11.86 -5.38
CA SER A 190 7.72 11.84 -4.85
C SER A 190 8.02 10.54 -4.08
N LEU A 191 7.04 10.00 -3.33
CA LEU A 191 7.16 8.65 -2.75
C LEU A 191 7.28 7.57 -3.84
N ALA A 192 6.56 7.70 -4.95
CA ALA A 192 6.70 6.79 -6.09
C ALA A 192 8.11 6.86 -6.71
N GLU A 193 8.73 8.05 -6.79
CA GLU A 193 10.12 8.23 -7.22
C GLU A 193 11.09 7.52 -6.27
N VAL A 194 10.88 7.65 -4.95
CA VAL A 194 11.64 6.91 -3.93
C VAL A 194 11.49 5.40 -4.11
N ILE A 195 10.26 4.89 -4.22
CA ILE A 195 9.95 3.46 -4.41
C ILE A 195 10.62 2.93 -5.68
N SER A 196 10.55 3.67 -6.79
CA SER A 196 11.15 3.29 -8.07
C SER A 196 12.68 3.16 -8.00
N ASN A 197 13.33 3.89 -7.08
CA ASN A 197 14.78 3.89 -6.88
C ASN A 197 15.22 3.01 -5.68
N SER A 198 14.31 2.22 -5.11
CA SER A 198 14.56 1.41 -3.89
C SER A 198 14.48 -0.09 -4.13
N ASP A 199 14.79 -0.56 -5.33
CA ASP A 199 14.79 -1.98 -5.72
C ASP A 199 13.42 -2.68 -5.59
N VAL A 200 12.34 -1.92 -5.45
CA VAL A 200 10.97 -2.45 -5.49
C VAL A 200 10.67 -2.88 -6.92
N PRO A 201 10.30 -4.15 -7.17
CA PRO A 201 9.99 -4.59 -8.53
C PRO A 201 8.82 -3.83 -9.14
N ASN A 202 8.89 -3.62 -10.47
CA ASN A 202 7.83 -2.96 -11.21
C ASN A 202 6.48 -3.64 -10.96
N GLY A 203 5.43 -2.86 -10.76
CA GLY A 203 4.09 -3.36 -10.53
C GLY A 203 3.74 -3.72 -9.09
N VAL A 204 4.71 -3.88 -8.18
CA VAL A 204 4.45 -4.16 -6.75
C VAL A 204 3.66 -3.02 -6.11
N VAL A 205 4.02 -1.78 -6.40
CA VAL A 205 3.31 -0.58 -5.97
C VAL A 205 2.87 0.20 -7.20
N ASN A 206 1.59 0.54 -7.26
CA ASN A 206 1.02 1.41 -8.31
C ASN A 206 0.27 2.55 -7.62
N ILE A 207 0.57 3.77 -8.01
CA ILE A 207 0.02 5.00 -7.40
C ILE A 207 -0.71 5.79 -8.48
N ILE A 208 -2.00 6.01 -8.27
CA ILE A 208 -2.85 6.78 -9.17
C ILE A 208 -3.47 7.97 -8.47
N THR A 209 -3.49 9.09 -9.16
CA THR A 209 -4.11 10.35 -8.74
C THR A 209 -5.44 10.52 -9.45
N GLY A 210 -6.42 11.16 -8.83
CA GLY A 210 -7.72 11.43 -9.46
C GLY A 210 -8.86 11.37 -8.46
N SER A 211 -10.09 11.49 -8.96
CA SER A 211 -11.27 11.52 -8.11
C SER A 211 -11.54 10.16 -7.46
N LYS A 212 -11.63 10.15 -6.14
CA LYS A 212 -12.02 8.96 -5.37
C LYS A 212 -13.45 8.53 -5.68
N ASP A 213 -14.36 9.48 -5.86
CA ASP A 213 -15.76 9.19 -6.20
C ASP A 213 -15.86 8.48 -7.57
N GLU A 214 -14.99 8.82 -8.54
CA GLU A 214 -14.94 8.14 -9.83
C GLU A 214 -14.27 6.78 -9.76
N LEU A 215 -13.14 6.66 -9.04
CA LEU A 215 -12.25 5.49 -9.12
C LEU A 215 -12.54 4.41 -8.07
N ALA A 216 -12.93 4.81 -6.86
CA ALA A 216 -13.06 3.87 -5.73
C ALA A 216 -14.11 2.78 -5.94
N PRO A 217 -15.31 3.06 -6.50
CA PRO A 217 -16.28 1.99 -6.79
C PRO A 217 -15.74 0.96 -7.80
N HIS A 218 -14.95 1.42 -8.79
CA HIS A 218 -14.34 0.53 -9.78
C HIS A 218 -13.22 -0.31 -9.18
N LEU A 219 -12.41 0.25 -8.26
CA LEU A 219 -11.41 -0.51 -7.52
C LEU A 219 -12.09 -1.57 -6.63
N ALA A 220 -13.19 -1.20 -5.96
CA ALA A 220 -13.92 -2.09 -5.07
C ALA A 220 -14.59 -3.25 -5.81
N GLN A 221 -15.05 -3.06 -7.02
CA GLN A 221 -15.69 -4.13 -7.80
C GLN A 221 -14.71 -4.94 -8.66
N HIS A 222 -13.44 -4.52 -8.81
CA HIS A 222 -12.50 -5.18 -9.72
C HIS A 222 -12.18 -6.61 -9.24
N MET A 223 -12.39 -7.61 -10.09
CA MET A 223 -12.27 -9.03 -9.72
C MET A 223 -10.87 -9.45 -9.29
N ASP A 224 -9.82 -8.84 -9.86
CA ASP A 224 -8.42 -9.12 -9.51
C ASP A 224 -7.92 -8.40 -8.24
N VAL A 225 -8.76 -7.61 -7.58
CA VAL A 225 -8.45 -7.02 -6.28
C VAL A 225 -8.97 -7.96 -5.19
N ASN A 226 -8.11 -8.40 -4.27
CA ASN A 226 -8.41 -9.37 -3.24
C ASN A 226 -8.81 -8.73 -1.90
N ALA A 227 -8.26 -7.56 -1.60
CA ALA A 227 -8.58 -6.82 -0.38
C ALA A 227 -8.62 -5.32 -0.64
N LEU A 228 -9.26 -4.59 0.28
CA LEU A 228 -9.32 -3.13 0.30
C LEU A 228 -8.81 -2.61 1.63
N GLY A 229 -7.89 -1.64 1.59
CA GLY A 229 -7.51 -0.81 2.73
C GLY A 229 -8.15 0.57 2.55
N ILE A 230 -9.05 0.96 3.45
CA ILE A 230 -9.79 2.21 3.30
C ILE A 230 -9.64 3.14 4.50
N ASN A 231 -9.44 4.42 4.18
CA ASN A 231 -9.47 5.51 5.13
C ASN A 231 -10.21 6.69 4.48
N ILE A 232 -11.52 6.68 4.59
CA ILE A 232 -12.41 7.69 4.03
C ILE A 232 -13.55 8.00 4.99
N ASP A 233 -13.90 9.28 5.10
CA ASP A 233 -14.98 9.75 5.96
C ASP A 233 -16.35 9.76 5.26
N ASN A 234 -16.37 9.79 3.92
CA ASN A 234 -17.60 9.78 3.14
C ASN A 234 -18.33 8.44 3.33
N LYS A 235 -19.42 8.46 4.12
CA LYS A 235 -20.21 7.27 4.45
C LYS A 235 -20.90 6.65 3.22
N GLU A 236 -21.35 7.46 2.29
CA GLU A 236 -22.02 6.96 1.07
C GLU A 236 -21.06 6.19 0.20
N LEU A 237 -19.88 6.78 -0.09
CA LEU A 237 -18.82 6.13 -0.84
C LEU A 237 -18.35 4.85 -0.12
N LYS A 238 -18.19 4.90 1.20
CA LYS A 238 -17.81 3.74 2.02
C LYS A 238 -18.83 2.60 1.88
N ASN A 239 -20.11 2.89 2.03
CA ASN A 239 -21.18 1.89 1.89
C ASN A 239 -21.22 1.30 0.48
N GLN A 240 -21.03 2.13 -0.54
CA GLN A 240 -20.95 1.67 -1.92
C GLN A 240 -19.76 0.72 -2.13
N MET A 241 -18.59 1.04 -1.56
CA MET A 241 -17.42 0.18 -1.64
C MET A 241 -17.62 -1.16 -0.92
N PHE A 242 -18.24 -1.15 0.27
CA PHE A 242 -18.57 -2.39 0.98
C PHE A 242 -19.52 -3.27 0.17
N PHE A 243 -20.54 -2.66 -0.43
CA PHE A 243 -21.48 -3.39 -1.30
C PHE A 243 -20.76 -3.98 -2.51
N GLN A 244 -19.92 -3.20 -3.19
CA GLN A 244 -19.16 -3.70 -4.35
C GLN A 244 -18.16 -4.80 -3.96
N ALA A 245 -17.48 -4.65 -2.81
CA ALA A 245 -16.52 -5.62 -2.31
C ALA A 245 -17.18 -6.98 -1.97
N SER A 246 -18.44 -6.98 -1.54
CA SER A 246 -19.17 -8.23 -1.21
C SER A 246 -19.42 -9.13 -2.40
N ASN A 247 -19.46 -8.59 -3.63
CA ASN A 247 -19.73 -9.35 -4.85
C ASN A 247 -18.67 -10.44 -5.15
N ASN A 248 -17.46 -10.29 -4.65
CA ASN A 248 -16.39 -11.28 -4.77
C ASN A 248 -15.62 -11.51 -3.45
N LEU A 249 -16.31 -11.31 -2.32
CA LEU A 249 -15.84 -11.64 -0.97
C LEU A 249 -14.49 -11.00 -0.61
N LYS A 250 -14.23 -9.76 -1.06
CA LYS A 250 -13.01 -9.03 -0.68
C LYS A 250 -12.94 -8.80 0.82
N ARG A 251 -11.74 -8.94 1.36
CA ARG A 251 -11.47 -8.43 2.71
C ARG A 251 -11.42 -6.91 2.69
N VAL A 252 -12.15 -6.27 3.59
CA VAL A 252 -12.11 -4.82 3.74
C VAL A 252 -11.52 -4.47 5.11
N VAL A 253 -10.43 -3.72 5.09
CA VAL A 253 -9.72 -3.21 6.27
C VAL A 253 -10.01 -1.71 6.37
N ASP A 254 -10.96 -1.36 7.21
CA ASP A 254 -11.34 0.03 7.49
C ASP A 254 -10.63 0.51 8.76
N VAL A 255 -9.78 1.51 8.62
CA VAL A 255 -9.08 2.15 9.75
C VAL A 255 -9.40 3.64 9.89
N SER A 256 -10.43 4.13 9.21
CA SER A 256 -10.84 5.54 9.26
C SER A 256 -11.21 6.07 10.67
N LYS A 257 -11.40 5.18 11.63
CA LYS A 257 -11.65 5.54 13.04
C LYS A 257 -10.37 5.78 13.85
N HIS A 258 -9.21 5.44 13.30
CA HIS A 258 -7.93 5.59 13.98
C HIS A 258 -7.18 6.80 13.43
N LYS A 259 -6.55 7.54 14.32
CA LYS A 259 -5.64 8.62 13.90
C LYS A 259 -4.36 8.01 13.37
N ILE A 260 -3.96 8.42 12.18
CA ILE A 260 -2.79 7.88 11.48
C ILE A 260 -1.49 8.14 12.25
N GLU A 261 -1.43 9.25 12.97
CA GLU A 261 -0.29 9.64 13.80
C GLU A 261 -0.10 8.74 15.02
N ASP A 262 -1.13 7.98 15.41
CA ASP A 262 -1.06 7.12 16.60
C ASP A 262 -0.07 5.98 16.39
N SER A 263 0.69 5.65 17.43
CA SER A 263 1.57 4.47 17.48
C SER A 263 0.80 3.14 17.32
N SER A 264 -0.53 3.16 17.44
CA SER A 264 -1.37 1.99 17.14
C SER A 264 -1.27 1.51 15.70
N PHE A 265 -0.84 2.39 14.77
CA PHE A 265 -0.50 1.99 13.40
C PHE A 265 0.84 1.26 13.29
N GLU A 266 1.71 1.36 14.26
CA GLU A 266 2.95 0.59 14.37
C GLU A 266 2.65 -0.75 15.03
N SER A 267 1.91 -1.60 14.32
CA SER A 267 1.43 -2.87 14.84
C SER A 267 1.47 -3.97 13.77
N PRO A 268 2.04 -5.15 14.10
CA PRO A 268 2.03 -6.29 13.19
C PRO A 268 0.61 -6.82 12.91
N TYR A 269 -0.36 -6.49 13.76
CA TYR A 269 -1.76 -6.83 13.51
C TYR A 269 -2.34 -6.13 12.28
N ILE A 270 -1.81 -4.96 11.88
CA ILE A 270 -2.19 -4.31 10.63
C ILE A 270 -1.72 -5.16 9.45
N VAL A 271 -0.49 -5.68 9.50
CA VAL A 271 0.06 -6.59 8.48
C VAL A 271 -0.81 -7.83 8.36
N LYS A 272 -1.14 -8.46 9.50
CA LYS A 272 -1.99 -9.66 9.57
C LYS A 272 -3.36 -9.46 8.90
N LYS A 273 -3.94 -8.25 8.96
CA LYS A 273 -5.21 -7.95 8.30
C LYS A 273 -5.17 -8.12 6.78
N PHE A 274 -3.99 -8.01 6.16
CA PHE A 274 -3.77 -8.20 4.73
C PHE A 274 -3.17 -9.57 4.37
N MET A 275 -3.28 -10.55 5.27
CA MET A 275 -2.79 -11.91 5.05
C MET A 275 -3.89 -12.95 5.27
N GLU A 276 -3.76 -14.09 4.62
CA GLU A 276 -4.64 -15.25 4.79
C GLU A 276 -3.98 -16.32 5.64
N ALA A 277 -4.76 -16.96 6.52
CA ALA A 277 -4.31 -18.11 7.28
C ALA A 277 -4.49 -19.39 6.44
N LYS A 278 -3.38 -20.07 6.17
CA LYS A 278 -3.36 -21.34 5.46
C LYS A 278 -2.97 -22.47 6.40
N THR A 279 -3.89 -23.39 6.63
CA THR A 279 -3.66 -24.58 7.45
C THR A 279 -3.33 -25.76 6.57
N THR A 280 -2.19 -26.41 6.85
CA THR A 280 -1.68 -27.56 6.11
C THR A 280 -1.76 -28.80 6.98
N TRP A 281 -2.27 -29.88 6.39
CA TRP A 281 -2.30 -31.22 6.97
C TRP A 281 -1.28 -32.08 6.28
N HIS A 282 -0.17 -32.39 6.96
CA HIS A 282 0.90 -33.21 6.43
C HIS A 282 0.84 -34.59 7.07
N PRO A 283 0.60 -35.69 6.30
CA PRO A 283 0.52 -37.02 6.88
C PRO A 283 1.87 -37.41 7.48
N ILE A 284 1.84 -38.00 8.69
CA ILE A 284 3.01 -38.58 9.32
C ILE A 284 2.96 -40.08 9.07
N GLU A 285 3.97 -40.62 8.39
CA GLU A 285 4.12 -42.07 8.25
C GLU A 285 4.30 -42.69 9.64
N LYS A 286 3.44 -43.65 9.98
CA LYS A 286 3.68 -44.55 11.12
C LYS A 286 4.41 -45.75 10.57
N ASP A 287 5.65 -45.97 10.99
CA ASP A 287 6.31 -47.24 10.79
C ASP A 287 5.55 -48.32 11.55
N PHE A 288 4.74 -49.09 10.83
CA PHE A 288 4.04 -50.28 11.36
C PHE A 288 4.99 -51.45 11.61
N THR A 289 6.31 -51.29 11.47
CA THR A 289 7.30 -52.36 11.62
C THR A 289 7.76 -52.63 13.05
N SER A 290 7.30 -51.89 14.05
CA SER A 290 7.49 -52.28 15.44
C SER A 290 6.31 -53.04 16.00
N THR A 291 6.09 -54.26 15.55
CA THR A 291 5.40 -55.26 16.37
C THR A 291 6.34 -55.54 17.59
N ASN A 292 6.19 -54.79 18.64
CA ASN A 292 6.74 -55.18 19.91
C ASN A 292 5.90 -56.38 20.40
N ASN A 293 6.44 -57.58 20.25
CA ASN A 293 6.15 -58.72 21.07
C ASN A 293 6.60 -58.37 22.50
N TYR A 294 5.65 -58.10 23.40
CA TYR A 294 5.75 -58.39 24.82
C TYR A 294 4.39 -58.90 25.31
#